data_1c7d577b36014735d2d6ff3b68c46d2b
#
_entry.id   1c7d577b36014735d2d6ff3b68c46d2b
#
_cell.length_a   1.000
_cell.length_b   1.000
_cell.length_c   1.000
_cell.angle_alpha   90.00
_cell.angle_beta   90.00
_cell.angle_gamma   90.00
#
_symmetry.space_group_name_H-M   'P 1'
#
loop_
_entity.id
_entity.type
_entity.pdbx_description
1 polymer ?
#
loop_
_entity_poly.entity_id
_entity_poly.type
_entity_poly.pdbx_seq_one_letter_code
_entity_poly.pdbx_strand_id
1 'polypeptide(L)'
;MSNASTLALTLSERFPRPWARLADLTLVLAGSLLMAALAQLAVPLPFTPVPITGQTLGVLLVGGALGSKRGAASMLLYLVEGACGLPVFAAGGAGPLVLFGPHGGYLFGFVAAAYCVGLLAERGFDRSFRSAILAFGLGELVIYAFGVPWLAVFVGTRQALVAGFWPFLPGAVVKAAAAGVLLPAAWSAVRRLDLDKDEDNR
;
A
#
# COMPACT_ATOMS: atom_id res chain seq x y z
N MET A 1 16.63 -20.35 6.03
CA MET A 1 16.06 -19.03 5.71
C MET A 1 14.95 -18.75 6.73
N SER A 2 15.06 -17.71 7.53
CA SER A 2 14.03 -17.38 8.51
C SER A 2 12.72 -17.04 7.80
N ASN A 3 11.63 -17.67 8.23
CA ASN A 3 10.30 -17.53 7.61
C ASN A 3 9.66 -16.13 7.76
N ALA A 4 10.36 -15.17 8.32
CA ALA A 4 9.85 -13.87 8.76
C ALA A 4 10.42 -12.67 7.99
N SER A 5 11.04 -12.86 6.81
CA SER A 5 11.63 -11.75 6.04
C SER A 5 10.71 -11.25 4.94
N THR A 6 10.55 -9.93 4.83
CA THR A 6 9.91 -9.28 3.67
C THR A 6 10.92 -9.09 2.54
N LEU A 7 10.44 -8.79 1.31
CA LEU A 7 11.31 -8.48 0.16
C LEU A 7 12.36 -7.43 0.50
N ALA A 8 11.95 -6.35 1.16
CA ALA A 8 12.85 -5.26 1.56
C ALA A 8 13.90 -5.71 2.58
N LEU A 9 13.54 -6.54 3.57
CA LEU A 9 14.50 -7.08 4.54
C LEU A 9 15.52 -7.99 3.85
N THR A 10 15.07 -8.91 3.00
CA THR A 10 15.94 -9.82 2.26
C THR A 10 16.96 -9.06 1.39
N LEU A 11 16.54 -7.94 0.80
CA LEU A 11 17.44 -7.09 0.02
C LEU A 11 18.34 -6.22 0.91
N SER A 12 17.85 -5.72 2.04
CA SER A 12 18.61 -4.85 2.94
C SER A 12 19.67 -5.61 3.77
N GLU A 13 19.50 -6.90 4.05
CA GLU A 13 20.50 -7.76 4.68
C GLU A 13 21.81 -7.85 3.86
N ARG A 14 21.75 -7.50 2.56
CA ARG A 14 22.93 -7.44 1.67
C ARG A 14 23.79 -6.19 1.89
N PHE A 15 23.30 -5.19 2.63
CA PHE A 15 24.06 -3.97 2.93
C PHE A 15 24.78 -4.04 4.27
N PRO A 16 26.00 -3.45 4.40
CA PRO A 16 26.71 -3.38 5.68
C PRO A 16 25.87 -2.68 6.76
N ARG A 17 25.95 -3.15 7.99
CA ARG A 17 25.19 -2.64 9.14
C ARG A 17 25.17 -1.11 9.33
N PRO A 18 26.27 -0.35 9.05
CA PRO A 18 26.25 1.12 9.21
C PRO A 18 25.24 1.82 8.29
N TRP A 19 24.91 1.21 7.14
CA TRP A 19 23.99 1.79 6.15
C TRP A 19 22.53 1.33 6.33
N ALA A 20 22.23 0.46 7.29
CA ALA A 20 20.89 -0.12 7.46
C ALA A 20 19.82 0.96 7.73
N ARG A 21 20.12 1.97 8.56
CA ARG A 21 19.18 3.09 8.82
C ARG A 21 18.93 3.94 7.59
N LEU A 22 19.95 4.20 6.80
CA LEU A 22 19.82 4.95 5.56
C LEU A 22 19.00 4.16 4.53
N ALA A 23 19.22 2.85 4.43
CA ALA A 23 18.42 1.95 3.59
C ALA A 23 16.94 1.95 4.04
N ASP A 24 16.66 1.93 5.34
CA ASP A 24 15.30 2.02 5.87
C ASP A 24 14.61 3.33 5.48
N LEU A 25 15.31 4.45 5.62
CA LEU A 25 14.78 5.77 5.23
C LEU A 25 14.53 5.86 3.73
N THR A 26 15.45 5.36 2.89
CA THR A 26 15.27 5.33 1.43
C THR A 26 14.10 4.46 1.01
N LEU A 27 13.89 3.32 1.66
CA LEU A 27 12.74 2.44 1.40
C LEU A 27 11.42 3.10 1.78
N VAL A 28 11.37 3.78 2.92
CA VAL A 28 10.17 4.52 3.37
C VAL A 28 9.85 5.65 2.40
N LEU A 29 10.86 6.42 1.99
CA LEU A 29 10.69 7.49 0.99
C LEU A 29 10.27 6.94 -0.38
N ALA A 30 10.89 5.85 -0.83
CA ALA A 30 10.50 5.21 -2.09
C ALA A 30 9.04 4.71 -2.06
N GLY A 31 8.60 4.17 -0.92
CA GLY A 31 7.21 3.76 -0.72
C GLY A 31 6.23 4.93 -0.75
N SER A 32 6.58 6.06 -0.13
CA SER A 32 5.79 7.31 -0.18
C SER A 32 5.72 7.86 -1.62
N LEU A 33 6.84 7.92 -2.34
CA LEU A 33 6.89 8.38 -3.73
C LEU A 33 6.10 7.47 -4.68
N LEU A 34 6.18 6.16 -4.51
CA LEU A 34 5.35 5.22 -5.26
C LEU A 34 3.86 5.48 -5.01
N MET A 35 3.50 5.73 -3.75
CA MET A 35 2.13 6.06 -3.37
C MET A 35 1.68 7.37 -4.03
N ALA A 36 2.52 8.41 -4.01
CA ALA A 36 2.27 9.68 -4.66
C ALA A 36 2.06 9.52 -6.18
N ALA A 37 2.88 8.70 -6.84
CA ALA A 37 2.75 8.43 -8.27
C ALA A 37 1.43 7.71 -8.60
N LEU A 38 1.07 6.68 -7.84
CA LEU A 38 -0.17 5.93 -8.02
C LEU A 38 -1.42 6.75 -7.66
N ALA A 39 -1.30 7.76 -6.82
CA ALA A 39 -2.36 8.71 -6.50
C ALA A 39 -2.73 9.58 -7.71
N GLN A 40 -1.81 9.84 -8.64
CA GLN A 40 -2.10 10.61 -9.85
C GLN A 40 -2.94 9.81 -10.85
N LEU A 41 -2.95 8.48 -10.74
CA LEU A 41 -3.89 7.63 -11.48
C LEU A 41 -5.27 7.72 -10.82
N ALA A 42 -5.97 8.82 -11.05
CA ALA A 42 -7.25 9.12 -10.44
C ALA A 42 -8.34 9.33 -11.50
N VAL A 43 -9.44 8.61 -11.35
CA VAL A 43 -10.64 8.75 -12.20
C VAL A 43 -11.76 9.30 -11.32
N PRO A 44 -12.15 10.57 -11.49
CA PRO A 44 -13.28 11.13 -10.77
C PRO A 44 -14.59 10.50 -11.23
N LEU A 45 -15.49 10.28 -10.30
CA LEU A 45 -16.81 9.73 -10.57
C LEU A 45 -17.88 10.80 -10.28
N PRO A 46 -18.88 11.00 -11.16
CA PRO A 46 -19.85 12.10 -11.02
C PRO A 46 -20.83 11.94 -9.84
N PHE A 47 -20.95 10.73 -9.29
CA PHE A 47 -21.90 10.36 -8.25
C PHE A 47 -21.29 10.15 -6.85
N THR A 48 -19.96 10.34 -6.71
CA THR A 48 -19.26 10.19 -5.44
C THR A 48 -18.11 11.20 -5.32
N PRO A 49 -17.87 11.75 -4.13
CA PRO A 49 -16.71 12.60 -3.90
C PRO A 49 -15.40 11.83 -3.86
N VAL A 50 -15.43 10.49 -3.79
CA VAL A 50 -14.24 9.64 -3.71
C VAL A 50 -13.86 9.16 -5.11
N PRO A 51 -12.68 9.52 -5.66
CA PRO A 51 -12.25 9.05 -6.98
C PRO A 51 -11.79 7.58 -6.93
N ILE A 52 -11.89 6.88 -8.05
CA ILE A 52 -11.15 5.62 -8.22
C ILE A 52 -9.68 5.96 -8.47
N THR A 53 -8.77 5.38 -7.68
CA THR A 53 -7.34 5.70 -7.79
C THR A 53 -6.47 4.45 -7.80
N GLY A 54 -5.20 4.61 -8.19
CA GLY A 54 -4.15 3.59 -8.01
C GLY A 54 -3.67 3.42 -6.57
N GLN A 55 -4.12 4.27 -5.64
CA GLN A 55 -3.60 4.33 -4.27
C GLN A 55 -3.76 3.03 -3.49
N THR A 56 -4.92 2.37 -3.56
CA THR A 56 -5.12 1.11 -2.82
C THR A 56 -4.17 0.01 -3.31
N LEU A 57 -3.86 -0.06 -4.61
CA LEU A 57 -2.79 -0.93 -5.12
C LEU A 57 -1.44 -0.56 -4.49
N GLY A 58 -1.12 0.75 -4.40
CA GLY A 58 0.10 1.24 -3.75
C GLY A 58 0.22 0.78 -2.30
N VAL A 59 -0.86 0.90 -1.53
CA VAL A 59 -0.91 0.43 -0.13
C VAL A 59 -0.58 -1.05 -0.03
N LEU A 60 -1.20 -1.89 -0.89
CA LEU A 60 -1.00 -3.34 -0.88
C LEU A 60 0.45 -3.71 -1.24
N LEU A 61 1.00 -3.07 -2.28
CA LEU A 61 2.37 -3.31 -2.74
C LEU A 61 3.41 -2.83 -1.71
N VAL A 62 3.25 -1.62 -1.19
CA VAL A 62 4.18 -1.04 -0.20
C VAL A 62 4.13 -1.82 1.11
N GLY A 63 2.93 -2.12 1.62
CA GLY A 63 2.77 -2.95 2.82
C GLY A 63 3.38 -4.34 2.64
N GLY A 64 3.07 -5.02 1.54
CA GLY A 64 3.57 -6.36 1.25
C GLY A 64 5.10 -6.41 1.04
N ALA A 65 5.66 -5.45 0.31
CA ALA A 65 7.08 -5.43 0.00
C ALA A 65 7.95 -4.96 1.16
N LEU A 66 7.54 -3.91 1.88
CA LEU A 66 8.34 -3.26 2.93
C LEU A 66 8.09 -3.84 4.33
N GLY A 67 6.97 -4.54 4.53
CA GLY A 67 6.54 -5.05 5.82
C GLY A 67 5.76 -4.01 6.64
N SER A 68 5.35 -4.41 7.85
CA SER A 68 4.39 -3.66 8.66
C SER A 68 4.88 -2.26 9.04
N LYS A 69 6.06 -2.15 9.63
CA LYS A 69 6.57 -0.88 10.17
C LYS A 69 6.95 0.11 9.06
N ARG A 70 7.71 -0.35 8.05
CA ARG A 70 8.15 0.50 6.93
C ARG A 70 6.98 0.87 6.01
N GLY A 71 6.07 -0.08 5.75
CA GLY A 71 4.86 0.17 4.97
C GLY A 71 3.97 1.23 5.62
N ALA A 72 3.68 1.10 6.92
CA ALA A 72 2.93 2.11 7.66
C ALA A 72 3.66 3.46 7.72
N ALA A 73 4.98 3.46 7.92
CA ALA A 73 5.80 4.67 7.91
C ALA A 73 5.77 5.37 6.54
N SER A 74 5.80 4.62 5.42
CA SER A 74 5.66 5.17 4.07
C SER A 74 4.30 5.86 3.88
N MET A 75 3.22 5.24 4.37
CA MET A 75 1.89 5.84 4.30
C MET A 75 1.77 7.07 5.19
N LEU A 76 2.34 7.06 6.39
CA LEU A 76 2.38 8.23 7.26
C LEU A 76 3.17 9.38 6.61
N LEU A 77 4.34 9.08 6.03
CA LEU A 77 5.14 10.07 5.32
C LEU A 77 4.34 10.69 4.16
N TYR A 78 3.68 9.87 3.35
CA TYR A 78 2.80 10.33 2.27
C TYR A 78 1.70 11.28 2.76
N LEU A 79 1.05 10.98 3.92
CA LEU A 79 0.05 11.86 4.50
C LEU A 79 0.65 13.19 4.97
N VAL A 80 1.85 13.15 5.57
CA VAL A 80 2.57 14.35 6.01
C VAL A 80 2.99 15.20 4.81
N GLU A 81 3.55 14.61 3.77
CA GLU A 81 3.91 15.28 2.52
C GLU A 81 2.71 16.04 1.93
N GLY A 82 1.57 15.36 1.80
CA GLY A 82 0.35 15.98 1.30
C GLY A 82 -0.22 17.05 2.23
N ALA A 83 -0.20 16.84 3.55
CA ALA A 83 -0.64 17.83 4.53
C ALA A 83 0.23 19.10 4.52
N CYS A 84 1.54 18.95 4.26
CA CYS A 84 2.47 20.07 4.11
C CYS A 84 2.31 20.84 2.80
N GLY A 85 1.37 20.44 1.94
CA GLY A 85 1.05 21.17 0.71
C GLY A 85 1.71 20.61 -0.56
N LEU A 86 2.40 19.48 -0.49
CA LEU A 86 2.88 18.79 -1.70
C LEU A 86 1.69 18.18 -2.46
N PRO A 87 1.63 18.31 -3.80
CA PRO A 87 0.50 17.81 -4.62
C PRO A 87 0.57 16.30 -4.83
N VAL A 88 0.65 15.55 -3.74
CA VAL A 88 0.82 14.08 -3.75
C VAL A 88 -0.48 13.31 -3.62
N PHE A 89 -1.58 13.95 -3.17
CA PHE A 89 -2.88 13.30 -3.09
C PHE A 89 -3.52 13.10 -4.47
N ALA A 90 -4.63 12.39 -4.51
CA ALA A 90 -5.34 12.07 -5.74
C ALA A 90 -5.57 13.32 -6.60
N ALA A 91 -5.29 13.20 -7.91
CA ALA A 91 -5.44 14.28 -8.90
C ALA A 91 -4.69 15.57 -8.52
N GLY A 92 -3.52 15.46 -7.89
CA GLY A 92 -2.71 16.61 -7.47
C GLY A 92 -3.23 17.34 -6.23
N GLY A 93 -4.15 16.74 -5.48
CA GLY A 93 -4.65 17.32 -4.24
C GLY A 93 -3.53 17.55 -3.22
N ALA A 94 -3.69 18.60 -2.40
CA ALA A 94 -2.71 19.02 -1.40
C ALA A 94 -3.40 19.72 -0.22
N GLY A 95 -2.66 19.77 0.89
CA GLY A 95 -3.07 20.48 2.09
C GLY A 95 -3.91 19.66 3.08
N PRO A 96 -4.02 20.14 4.33
CA PRO A 96 -4.68 19.40 5.40
C PRO A 96 -6.19 19.24 5.18
N LEU A 97 -6.83 20.11 4.41
CA LEU A 97 -8.27 20.03 4.10
C LEU A 97 -8.62 18.74 3.34
N VAL A 98 -7.68 18.16 2.59
CA VAL A 98 -7.87 16.87 1.92
C VAL A 98 -8.02 15.75 2.95
N LEU A 99 -7.24 15.76 4.04
CA LEU A 99 -7.30 14.77 5.10
C LEU A 99 -8.60 14.83 5.91
N PHE A 100 -9.17 16.03 6.06
CA PHE A 100 -10.41 16.23 6.81
C PHE A 100 -11.65 16.27 5.90
N GLY A 101 -11.46 16.12 4.60
CA GLY A 101 -12.55 16.01 3.62
C GLY A 101 -13.19 14.61 3.56
N PRO A 102 -14.18 14.40 2.67
CA PRO A 102 -14.97 13.17 2.57
C PRO A 102 -14.14 11.89 2.38
N HIS A 103 -12.98 11.96 1.75
CA HIS A 103 -12.09 10.81 1.51
C HIS A 103 -10.98 10.64 2.55
N GLY A 104 -10.91 11.51 3.56
CA GLY A 104 -9.85 11.46 4.58
C GLY A 104 -9.78 10.13 5.33
N GLY A 105 -10.91 9.53 5.65
CA GLY A 105 -10.95 8.23 6.32
C GLY A 105 -10.25 7.12 5.54
N TYR A 106 -10.35 7.12 4.21
CA TYR A 106 -9.61 6.18 3.37
C TYR A 106 -8.10 6.40 3.47
N LEU A 107 -7.66 7.67 3.49
CA LEU A 107 -6.25 8.03 3.64
C LEU A 107 -5.68 7.55 4.99
N PHE A 108 -6.41 7.73 6.09
CA PHE A 108 -6.02 7.17 7.38
C PHE A 108 -6.06 5.63 7.37
N GLY A 109 -7.03 5.05 6.68
CA GLY A 109 -7.12 3.61 6.46
C GLY A 109 -5.91 3.03 5.72
N PHE A 110 -5.22 3.79 4.87
CA PHE A 110 -4.00 3.34 4.18
C PHE A 110 -2.87 2.98 5.14
N VAL A 111 -2.70 3.75 6.21
CA VAL A 111 -1.68 3.47 7.24
C VAL A 111 -1.97 2.14 7.94
N ALA A 112 -3.22 1.97 8.39
CA ALA A 112 -3.65 0.74 9.04
C ALA A 112 -3.58 -0.47 8.10
N ALA A 113 -4.01 -0.32 6.85
CA ALA A 113 -3.98 -1.37 5.86
C ALA A 113 -2.56 -1.79 5.48
N ALA A 114 -1.64 -0.82 5.26
CA ALA A 114 -0.23 -1.12 4.99
C ALA A 114 0.42 -1.87 6.16
N TYR A 115 0.08 -1.50 7.39
CA TYR A 115 0.54 -2.22 8.59
C TYR A 115 0.03 -3.66 8.62
N CYS A 116 -1.28 -3.87 8.44
CA CYS A 116 -1.91 -5.19 8.46
C CYS A 116 -1.39 -6.10 7.33
N VAL A 117 -1.33 -5.58 6.11
CA VAL A 117 -0.78 -6.31 4.95
C VAL A 117 0.67 -6.65 5.18
N GLY A 118 1.47 -5.71 5.70
CA GLY A 118 2.86 -5.93 6.04
C GLY A 118 3.07 -7.03 7.09
N LEU A 119 2.22 -7.08 8.13
CA LEU A 119 2.25 -8.16 9.12
C LEU A 119 1.96 -9.54 8.50
N LEU A 120 1.05 -9.60 7.53
CA LEU A 120 0.75 -10.84 6.83
C LEU A 120 1.89 -11.24 5.89
N ALA A 121 2.50 -10.27 5.20
CA ALA A 121 3.68 -10.49 4.36
C ALA A 121 4.87 -11.00 5.18
N GLU A 122 5.12 -10.45 6.36
CA GLU A 122 6.14 -10.93 7.30
C GLU A 122 5.91 -12.40 7.72
N ARG A 123 4.67 -12.88 7.64
CA ARG A 123 4.29 -14.30 7.86
C ARG A 123 4.30 -15.14 6.58
N GLY A 124 4.73 -14.55 5.44
CA GLY A 124 4.87 -15.24 4.16
C GLY A 124 3.59 -15.31 3.31
N PHE A 125 2.55 -14.53 3.63
CA PHE A 125 1.31 -14.51 2.84
C PHE A 125 1.48 -13.84 1.47
N ASP A 126 2.57 -13.13 1.23
CA ASP A 126 2.94 -12.49 -0.03
C ASP A 126 3.68 -13.41 -1.02
N ARG A 127 3.93 -14.67 -0.65
CA ARG A 127 4.77 -15.62 -1.41
C ARG A 127 4.02 -16.50 -2.39
N SER A 128 2.71 -16.63 -2.25
CA SER A 128 1.84 -17.37 -3.17
C SER A 128 0.64 -16.53 -3.56
N PHE A 129 0.14 -16.74 -4.78
CA PHE A 129 -1.03 -16.00 -5.29
C PHE A 129 -2.25 -16.12 -4.36
N ARG A 130 -2.54 -17.32 -3.86
CA ARG A 130 -3.73 -17.56 -3.02
C ARG A 130 -3.64 -16.87 -1.67
N SER A 131 -2.49 -16.95 -0.98
CA SER A 131 -2.30 -16.28 0.31
C SER A 131 -2.21 -14.76 0.13
N ALA A 132 -1.60 -14.29 -0.95
CA ALA A 132 -1.49 -12.88 -1.26
C ALA A 132 -2.87 -12.23 -1.49
N ILE A 133 -3.77 -12.87 -2.24
CA ILE A 133 -5.14 -12.37 -2.43
C ILE A 133 -5.87 -12.23 -1.08
N LEU A 134 -5.73 -13.19 -0.17
CA LEU A 134 -6.34 -13.11 1.17
C LEU A 134 -5.78 -11.93 1.96
N ALA A 135 -4.45 -11.77 1.99
CA ALA A 135 -3.80 -10.68 2.70
C ALA A 135 -4.22 -9.31 2.13
N PHE A 136 -4.29 -9.19 0.81
CA PHE A 136 -4.64 -7.95 0.14
C PHE A 136 -6.14 -7.65 0.23
N GLY A 137 -7.00 -8.67 0.17
CA GLY A 137 -8.42 -8.53 0.43
C GLY A 137 -8.69 -8.01 1.85
N LEU A 138 -7.96 -8.51 2.85
CA LEU A 138 -8.02 -7.98 4.22
C LEU A 138 -7.54 -6.52 4.28
N GLY A 139 -6.48 -6.16 3.56
CA GLY A 139 -6.02 -4.77 3.45
C GLY A 139 -7.08 -3.83 2.88
N GLU A 140 -7.76 -4.23 1.81
CA GLU A 140 -8.87 -3.47 1.23
C GLU A 140 -10.03 -3.33 2.24
N LEU A 141 -10.37 -4.40 2.97
CA LEU A 141 -11.41 -4.33 4.01
C LEU A 141 -11.05 -3.33 5.13
N VAL A 142 -9.78 -3.29 5.54
CA VAL A 142 -9.30 -2.29 6.50
C VAL A 142 -9.47 -0.88 5.94
N ILE A 143 -9.11 -0.62 4.69
CA ILE A 143 -9.31 0.69 4.05
C ILE A 143 -10.79 1.10 4.10
N TYR A 144 -11.70 0.20 3.74
CA TYR A 144 -13.14 0.49 3.78
C TYR A 144 -13.66 0.65 5.21
N ALA A 145 -13.13 -0.08 6.19
CA ALA A 145 -13.53 0.03 7.59
C ALA A 145 -13.25 1.43 8.17
N PHE A 146 -12.23 2.12 7.67
CA PHE A 146 -11.96 3.53 8.01
C PHE A 146 -12.70 4.50 7.09
N GLY A 147 -12.68 4.24 5.78
CA GLY A 147 -13.17 5.16 4.76
C GLY A 147 -14.69 5.32 4.76
N VAL A 148 -15.44 4.22 4.82
CA VAL A 148 -16.91 4.24 4.71
C VAL A 148 -17.58 4.93 5.91
N PRO A 149 -17.23 4.63 7.19
CA PRO A 149 -17.77 5.35 8.32
C PRO A 149 -17.43 6.85 8.33
N TRP A 150 -16.19 7.19 7.90
CA TRP A 150 -15.78 8.58 7.77
C TRP A 150 -16.61 9.31 6.70
N LEU A 151 -16.75 8.72 5.52
CA LEU A 151 -17.57 9.27 4.45
C LEU A 151 -19.03 9.43 4.89
N ALA A 152 -19.55 8.51 5.71
CA ALA A 152 -20.93 8.57 6.21
C ALA A 152 -21.22 9.82 7.02
N VAL A 153 -20.22 10.44 7.66
CA VAL A 153 -20.38 11.72 8.37
C VAL A 153 -20.76 12.85 7.39
N PHE A 154 -20.30 12.78 6.14
CA PHE A 154 -20.52 13.82 5.12
C PHE A 154 -21.79 13.60 4.29
N VAL A 155 -22.08 12.33 3.94
CA VAL A 155 -23.15 12.02 2.96
C VAL A 155 -24.25 11.12 3.53
N GLY A 156 -24.15 10.70 4.80
CA GLY A 156 -25.05 9.74 5.44
C GLY A 156 -24.69 8.28 5.12
N THR A 157 -25.09 7.35 5.99
CA THR A 157 -24.66 5.94 5.98
C THR A 157 -25.04 5.21 4.68
N ARG A 158 -26.29 5.37 4.24
CA ARG A 158 -26.78 4.72 3.00
C ARG A 158 -25.97 5.18 1.77
N GLN A 159 -25.77 6.48 1.63
CA GLN A 159 -25.05 7.04 0.50
C GLN A 159 -23.55 6.69 0.56
N ALA A 160 -22.95 6.62 1.74
CA ALA A 160 -21.56 6.20 1.92
C ALA A 160 -21.34 4.76 1.43
N LEU A 161 -22.28 3.84 1.67
CA LEU A 161 -22.20 2.48 1.13
C LEU A 161 -22.36 2.46 -0.39
N VAL A 162 -23.35 3.20 -0.93
CA VAL A 162 -23.63 3.23 -2.37
C VAL A 162 -22.52 3.93 -3.16
N ALA A 163 -21.94 5.00 -2.63
CA ALA A 163 -20.95 5.83 -3.30
C ALA A 163 -19.49 5.60 -2.86
N GLY A 164 -19.26 4.99 -1.69
CA GLY A 164 -17.93 4.80 -1.11
C GLY A 164 -17.47 3.34 -1.00
N PHE A 165 -18.36 2.37 -1.27
CA PHE A 165 -18.03 0.95 -1.16
C PHE A 165 -18.33 0.18 -2.45
N TRP A 166 -19.58 0.07 -2.85
CA TRP A 166 -19.98 -0.78 -3.98
C TRP A 166 -19.27 -0.49 -5.30
N PRO A 167 -19.09 0.77 -5.74
CA PRO A 167 -18.43 1.07 -7.01
C PRO A 167 -16.95 0.71 -7.04
N PHE A 168 -16.31 0.58 -5.85
CA PHE A 168 -14.89 0.32 -5.73
C PHE A 168 -14.55 -1.17 -5.68
N LEU A 169 -15.52 -2.06 -5.34
CA LEU A 169 -15.29 -3.49 -5.20
C LEU A 169 -14.69 -4.15 -6.47
N PRO A 170 -15.18 -3.88 -7.70
CA PRO A 170 -14.56 -4.46 -8.88
C PRO A 170 -13.09 -4.05 -9.03
N GLY A 171 -12.79 -2.76 -8.80
CA GLY A 171 -11.43 -2.24 -8.81
C GLY A 171 -10.56 -2.84 -7.71
N ALA A 172 -11.09 -3.06 -6.51
CA ALA A 172 -10.40 -3.68 -5.40
C ALA A 172 -9.97 -5.13 -5.73
N VAL A 173 -10.88 -5.91 -6.33
CA VAL A 173 -10.59 -7.29 -6.77
C VAL A 173 -9.45 -7.30 -7.80
N VAL A 174 -9.52 -6.43 -8.81
CA VAL A 174 -8.48 -6.32 -9.85
C VAL A 174 -7.13 -5.94 -9.23
N LYS A 175 -7.09 -4.97 -8.31
CA LYS A 175 -5.86 -4.51 -7.64
C LYS A 175 -5.28 -5.58 -6.71
N ALA A 176 -6.13 -6.27 -5.95
CA ALA A 176 -5.70 -7.39 -5.11
C ALA A 176 -5.13 -8.54 -5.95
N ALA A 177 -5.74 -8.85 -7.09
CA ALA A 177 -5.22 -9.82 -8.05
C ALA A 177 -3.89 -9.37 -8.65
N ALA A 178 -3.76 -8.11 -9.07
CA ALA A 178 -2.52 -7.55 -9.60
C ALA A 178 -1.39 -7.61 -8.56
N ALA A 179 -1.62 -7.16 -7.33
CA ALA A 179 -0.65 -7.26 -6.24
C ALA A 179 -0.31 -8.72 -5.92
N GLY A 180 -1.33 -9.62 -5.98
CA GLY A 180 -1.18 -11.06 -5.79
C GLY A 180 -0.32 -11.76 -6.85
N VAL A 181 -0.17 -11.17 -8.03
CA VAL A 181 0.78 -11.63 -9.07
C VAL A 181 2.15 -10.97 -8.88
N LEU A 182 2.18 -9.67 -8.67
CA LEU A 182 3.41 -8.88 -8.66
C LEU A 182 4.35 -9.26 -7.51
N LEU A 183 3.85 -9.44 -6.28
CA LEU A 183 4.71 -9.74 -5.13
C LEU A 183 5.29 -11.16 -5.17
N PRO A 184 4.54 -12.24 -5.47
CA PRO A 184 5.13 -13.56 -5.67
C PRO A 184 6.11 -13.61 -6.85
N ALA A 185 5.86 -12.84 -7.93
CA ALA A 185 6.78 -12.72 -9.05
C ALA A 185 8.10 -12.04 -8.62
N ALA A 186 8.03 -10.97 -7.83
CA ALA A 186 9.20 -10.31 -7.27
C ALA A 186 10.02 -11.26 -6.36
N TRP A 187 9.36 -12.08 -5.53
CA TRP A 187 10.02 -13.13 -4.75
C TRP A 187 10.71 -14.18 -5.62
N SER A 188 10.09 -14.55 -6.74
CA SER A 188 10.69 -15.49 -7.69
C SER A 188 11.93 -14.93 -8.36
N ALA A 189 11.93 -13.62 -8.70
CA ALA A 189 13.09 -12.93 -9.25
C ALA A 189 14.25 -12.86 -8.24
N VAL A 190 13.97 -12.51 -6.99
CA VAL A 190 15.00 -12.46 -5.93
C VAL A 190 15.63 -13.83 -5.73
N ARG A 191 14.85 -14.91 -5.71
CA ARG A 191 15.38 -16.28 -5.59
C ARG A 191 16.27 -16.70 -6.74
N ARG A 192 15.95 -16.31 -7.98
CA ARG A 192 16.82 -16.59 -9.16
C ARG A 192 18.17 -15.90 -9.04
N LEU A 193 18.17 -14.62 -8.64
CA LEU A 193 19.42 -13.87 -8.44
C LEU A 193 20.32 -14.45 -7.34
N ASP A 194 19.75 -15.14 -6.35
CA ASP A 194 20.53 -15.83 -5.32
C ASP A 194 21.15 -17.14 -5.86
N LEU A 195 20.44 -17.90 -6.69
CA LEU A 195 20.94 -19.13 -7.30
C LEU A 195 22.10 -18.85 -8.27
N ASP A 196 21.95 -17.82 -9.12
CA ASP A 196 23.00 -17.43 -10.09
C ASP A 196 24.32 -17.04 -9.38
N LYS A 197 24.23 -16.40 -8.19
CA LYS A 197 25.42 -16.05 -7.39
C LYS A 197 26.13 -17.25 -6.78
N ASP A 198 25.37 -18.28 -6.40
CA ASP A 198 25.93 -19.50 -5.81
C ASP A 198 26.61 -20.38 -6.88
N GLU A 199 26.20 -20.27 -8.15
CA GLU A 199 26.86 -20.92 -9.28
C GLU A 199 28.15 -20.21 -9.70
N ASP A 200 28.19 -18.88 -9.66
CA ASP A 200 29.37 -18.07 -10.05
C ASP A 200 30.51 -18.16 -9.01
N ASN A 201 30.20 -18.57 -7.76
CA ASN A 201 31.18 -18.75 -6.67
C ASN A 201 31.69 -20.20 -6.54
N ARG A 202 31.36 -21.12 -7.44
CA ARG A 202 31.84 -22.51 -7.46
C ARG A 202 32.89 -22.71 -8.58
#